data_38f2f657fad631e41194be83358a72e9
#
_entry.id   38f2f657fad631e41194be83358a72e9
#
_cell.length_a   1.000
_cell.length_b   1.000
_cell.length_c   1.000
_cell.angle_alpha   90.00
_cell.angle_beta   90.00
_cell.angle_gamma   90.00
#
_symmetry.space_group_name_H-M   'P 1'
#
loop_
_entity.id
_entity.type
_entity.pdbx_description
1 polymer ?
#
loop_
_entity_poly.entity_id
_entity_poly.type
_entity_poly.pdbx_seq_one_letter_code
_entity_poly.pdbx_strand_id
1 'polypeptide(L)'
;MTKFLDETNIIDYSNQEIQKLAMNLSTDCKTDIEIAKKCFEYVRDNINHSGDYKDNTTTCKASDVLKYKTGWCYAKSHLLASLLRANNIPTGFCYQRLSCSEYKDDIYCLHGLNAIYLKEYGWYKVDARGNKEGVNAQFNPPIEKLAFELEENEFDLPEIYEEPLEVVVQTLEKYKTYEEMINNFPDIELAKTDNKNEETNNLP
;
A
#
# COMPACT_ATOMS: atom_id res chain seq x y z
N MET A 1 -11.49 -10.15 11.09
CA MET A 1 -10.11 -10.71 11.07
C MET A 1 -9.93 -11.73 9.94
N THR A 2 -10.84 -12.70 9.76
CA THR A 2 -10.70 -13.73 8.70
C THR A 2 -10.56 -13.15 7.29
N LYS A 3 -11.35 -12.15 6.94
CA LYS A 3 -11.29 -11.49 5.63
C LYS A 3 -9.91 -10.86 5.29
N PHE A 4 -9.15 -10.47 6.30
CA PHE A 4 -7.78 -9.97 6.14
C PHE A 4 -6.74 -11.08 5.90
N LEU A 5 -7.20 -12.33 5.78
CA LEU A 5 -6.42 -13.52 5.41
C LEU A 5 -6.86 -14.11 4.06
N ASP A 6 -7.94 -13.58 3.46
CA ASP A 6 -8.51 -14.16 2.26
C ASP A 6 -7.58 -13.95 1.05
N GLU A 7 -7.53 -14.97 0.21
CA GLU A 7 -6.93 -14.91 -1.11
C GLU A 7 -7.89 -14.25 -2.10
N THR A 8 -7.35 -13.49 -3.03
CA THR A 8 -8.11 -12.89 -4.13
C THR A 8 -7.35 -13.02 -5.44
N ASN A 9 -7.95 -12.59 -6.55
CA ASN A 9 -7.26 -12.57 -7.84
C ASN A 9 -6.02 -11.65 -7.86
N ILE A 10 -5.97 -10.66 -6.98
CA ILE A 10 -4.86 -9.70 -6.88
C ILE A 10 -3.86 -10.17 -5.83
N ILE A 11 -4.36 -10.69 -4.71
CA ILE A 11 -3.56 -11.19 -3.59
C ILE A 11 -3.47 -12.72 -3.71
N ASP A 12 -2.84 -13.16 -4.78
CA ASP A 12 -2.78 -14.55 -5.24
C ASP A 12 -1.68 -15.36 -4.52
N TYR A 13 -1.78 -15.43 -3.18
CA TYR A 13 -0.73 -16.03 -2.36
C TYR A 13 -0.61 -17.56 -2.49
N SER A 14 -1.56 -18.26 -3.11
CA SER A 14 -1.40 -19.67 -3.49
C SER A 14 -0.42 -19.89 -4.65
N ASN A 15 0.01 -18.82 -5.34
CA ASN A 15 1.06 -18.88 -6.34
C ASN A 15 2.33 -19.52 -5.76
N GLN A 16 2.91 -20.51 -6.47
CA GLN A 16 4.02 -21.31 -5.97
C GLN A 16 5.27 -20.48 -5.59
N GLU A 17 5.59 -19.44 -6.36
CA GLU A 17 6.75 -18.59 -6.07
C GLU A 17 6.52 -17.69 -4.85
N ILE A 18 5.27 -17.21 -4.65
CA ILE A 18 4.91 -16.49 -3.43
C ILE A 18 4.97 -17.41 -2.22
N GLN A 19 4.40 -18.61 -2.30
CA GLN A 19 4.46 -19.60 -1.21
C GLN A 19 5.90 -19.93 -0.83
N LYS A 20 6.74 -20.19 -1.82
CA LYS A 20 8.14 -20.48 -1.61
C LYS A 20 8.89 -19.32 -0.95
N LEU A 21 8.64 -18.09 -1.39
CA LEU A 21 9.25 -16.91 -0.78
C LEU A 21 8.74 -16.69 0.64
N ALA A 22 7.43 -16.79 0.86
CA ALA A 22 6.82 -16.63 2.19
C ALA A 22 7.40 -17.64 3.19
N MET A 23 7.54 -18.91 2.78
CA MET A 23 8.17 -19.96 3.58
C MET A 23 9.64 -19.62 3.88
N ASN A 24 10.41 -19.20 2.88
CA ASN A 24 11.83 -18.85 3.07
C ASN A 24 12.00 -17.68 4.04
N LEU A 25 11.14 -16.66 3.94
CA LEU A 25 11.20 -15.49 4.83
C LEU A 25 10.79 -15.81 6.27
N SER A 26 9.89 -16.80 6.46
CA SER A 26 9.46 -17.23 7.79
C SER A 26 10.36 -18.29 8.42
N THR A 27 11.29 -18.88 7.66
CA THR A 27 12.27 -19.84 8.20
C THR A 27 13.05 -19.18 9.35
N ASP A 28 13.19 -19.90 10.45
CA ASP A 28 13.87 -19.49 11.68
C ASP A 28 13.22 -18.31 12.45
N CYS A 29 12.05 -17.83 12.01
CA CYS A 29 11.26 -16.86 12.76
C CYS A 29 10.46 -17.58 13.86
N LYS A 30 10.37 -16.93 15.03
CA LYS A 30 9.64 -17.46 16.20
C LYS A 30 8.35 -16.70 16.46
N THR A 31 8.22 -15.50 15.91
CA THR A 31 7.11 -14.59 16.15
C THR A 31 6.56 -14.04 14.83
N ASP A 32 5.30 -13.60 14.85
CA ASP A 32 4.68 -12.88 13.75
C ASP A 32 5.40 -11.56 13.44
N ILE A 33 5.96 -10.90 14.46
CA ILE A 33 6.77 -9.67 14.31
C ILE A 33 8.02 -9.94 13.47
N GLU A 34 8.75 -11.02 13.75
CA GLU A 34 9.95 -11.39 12.97
C GLU A 34 9.62 -11.72 11.52
N ILE A 35 8.51 -12.45 11.28
CA ILE A 35 8.04 -12.76 9.93
C ILE A 35 7.62 -11.49 9.20
N ALA A 36 6.80 -10.66 9.85
CA ALA A 36 6.32 -9.41 9.27
C ALA A 36 7.47 -8.47 8.91
N LYS A 37 8.47 -8.36 9.77
CA LYS A 37 9.68 -7.57 9.50
C LYS A 37 10.41 -8.05 8.26
N LYS A 38 10.69 -9.35 8.16
CA LYS A 38 11.40 -9.92 7.00
C LYS A 38 10.61 -9.74 5.70
N CYS A 39 9.28 -9.95 5.73
CA CYS A 39 8.43 -9.73 4.56
C CYS A 39 8.43 -8.25 4.14
N PHE A 40 8.28 -7.33 5.10
CA PHE A 40 8.33 -5.89 4.86
C PHE A 40 9.67 -5.46 4.26
N GLU A 41 10.78 -5.82 4.91
CA GLU A 41 12.13 -5.46 4.45
C GLU A 41 12.42 -6.04 3.06
N TYR A 42 11.97 -7.28 2.81
CA TYR A 42 12.12 -7.87 1.48
C TYR A 42 11.40 -7.05 0.40
N VAL A 43 10.13 -6.72 0.59
CA VAL A 43 9.36 -5.95 -0.40
C VAL A 43 9.89 -4.53 -0.53
N ARG A 44 10.25 -3.88 0.59
CA ARG A 44 10.82 -2.54 0.58
C ARG A 44 12.10 -2.47 -0.24
N ASP A 45 13.02 -3.44 -0.03
CA ASP A 45 14.41 -3.36 -0.48
C ASP A 45 14.70 -4.15 -1.77
N ASN A 46 13.90 -5.19 -2.10
CA ASN A 46 14.16 -6.09 -3.24
C ASN A 46 13.15 -5.96 -4.39
N ILE A 47 12.16 -5.09 -4.24
CA ILE A 47 11.20 -4.75 -5.29
C ILE A 47 11.37 -3.27 -5.62
N ASN A 48 11.72 -2.97 -6.85
CA ASN A 48 11.89 -1.60 -7.31
C ASN A 48 10.56 -0.83 -7.25
N HIS A 49 10.60 0.44 -6.85
CA HIS A 49 9.44 1.30 -7.00
C HIS A 49 9.39 1.83 -8.44
N SER A 50 8.31 1.53 -9.17
CA SER A 50 8.22 1.83 -10.61
C SER A 50 8.44 3.30 -10.94
N GLY A 51 7.99 4.22 -10.07
CA GLY A 51 8.20 5.66 -10.25
C GLY A 51 9.68 6.07 -10.16
N ASP A 52 10.41 5.53 -9.19
CA ASP A 52 11.82 5.90 -8.97
C ASP A 52 12.72 5.38 -10.09
N TYR A 53 12.41 4.23 -10.66
CA TYR A 53 13.17 3.60 -11.74
C TYR A 53 12.62 3.91 -13.14
N LYS A 54 11.50 4.66 -13.22
CA LYS A 54 10.78 4.95 -14.49
C LYS A 54 10.51 3.67 -15.29
N ASP A 55 10.05 2.63 -14.57
CA ASP A 55 9.84 1.32 -15.14
C ASP A 55 8.56 1.30 -16.00
N ASN A 56 8.68 0.75 -17.21
CA ASN A 56 7.56 0.63 -18.14
C ASN A 56 6.74 -0.65 -17.95
N THR A 57 6.94 -1.37 -16.84
CA THR A 57 6.15 -2.53 -16.47
C THR A 57 5.23 -2.16 -15.32
N THR A 58 3.95 -1.93 -15.59
CA THR A 58 2.96 -1.77 -14.54
C THR A 58 2.45 -3.14 -14.10
N THR A 59 2.66 -3.45 -12.83
CA THR A 59 2.19 -4.69 -12.18
C THR A 59 0.99 -4.41 -11.30
N CYS A 60 0.10 -5.40 -11.15
CA CYS A 60 -1.05 -5.35 -10.25
C CYS A 60 -1.10 -6.56 -9.32
N LYS A 61 -1.09 -7.78 -9.86
CA LYS A 61 -1.09 -9.01 -9.07
C LYS A 61 0.20 -9.17 -8.29
N ALA A 62 0.09 -9.69 -7.08
CA ALA A 62 1.24 -9.95 -6.22
C ALA A 62 2.29 -10.86 -6.89
N SER A 63 1.85 -11.91 -7.60
CA SER A 63 2.76 -12.78 -8.35
C SER A 63 3.50 -12.06 -9.48
N ASP A 64 2.87 -11.11 -10.17
CA ASP A 64 3.53 -10.32 -11.19
C ASP A 64 4.56 -9.35 -10.58
N VAL A 65 4.24 -8.72 -9.44
CA VAL A 65 5.21 -7.89 -8.70
C VAL A 65 6.45 -8.68 -8.33
N LEU A 66 6.27 -9.90 -7.82
CA LEU A 66 7.37 -10.79 -7.47
C LEU A 66 8.18 -11.19 -8.71
N LYS A 67 7.51 -11.54 -9.81
CA LYS A 67 8.12 -11.98 -11.06
C LYS A 67 8.95 -10.89 -11.74
N TYR A 68 8.38 -9.68 -11.85
CA TYR A 68 9.04 -8.57 -12.55
C TYR A 68 9.92 -7.70 -11.64
N LYS A 69 9.87 -7.91 -10.32
CA LYS A 69 10.66 -7.18 -9.31
C LYS A 69 10.42 -5.66 -9.32
N THR A 70 9.25 -5.25 -9.76
CA THR A 70 8.86 -3.85 -9.85
C THR A 70 7.38 -3.66 -9.51
N GLY A 71 7.02 -2.49 -9.01
CA GLY A 71 5.64 -2.10 -8.73
C GLY A 71 5.54 -0.69 -8.17
N TRP A 72 4.42 -0.03 -8.44
CA TRP A 72 4.01 1.16 -7.72
C TRP A 72 3.73 0.83 -6.26
N CYS A 73 3.65 1.82 -5.38
CA CYS A 73 3.36 1.63 -3.95
C CYS A 73 2.18 0.67 -3.70
N TYR A 74 1.12 0.79 -4.50
CA TYR A 74 -0.05 -0.10 -4.45
C TYR A 74 0.32 -1.57 -4.71
N ALA A 75 0.98 -1.83 -5.82
CA ALA A 75 1.36 -3.18 -6.22
C ALA A 75 2.37 -3.81 -5.25
N LYS A 76 3.29 -3.02 -4.71
CA LYS A 76 4.19 -3.46 -3.63
C LYS A 76 3.40 -3.82 -2.36
N SER A 77 2.35 -3.07 -2.03
CA SER A 77 1.42 -3.40 -0.93
C SER A 77 0.66 -4.71 -1.18
N HIS A 78 0.30 -5.00 -2.44
CA HIS A 78 -0.32 -6.29 -2.82
C HIS A 78 0.62 -7.46 -2.57
N LEU A 79 1.89 -7.35 -2.95
CA LEU A 79 2.88 -8.40 -2.69
C LEU A 79 3.13 -8.58 -1.19
N LEU A 80 3.25 -7.49 -0.43
CA LEU A 80 3.43 -7.58 1.02
C LEU A 80 2.25 -8.28 1.68
N ALA A 81 1.02 -7.91 1.32
CA ALA A 81 -0.19 -8.57 1.82
C ALA A 81 -0.20 -10.07 1.48
N SER A 82 0.20 -10.46 0.26
CA SER A 82 0.29 -11.85 -0.15
C SER A 82 1.28 -12.66 0.68
N LEU A 83 2.47 -12.13 0.91
CA LEU A 83 3.50 -12.79 1.73
C LEU A 83 3.07 -12.97 3.18
N LEU A 84 2.40 -11.96 3.75
CA LEU A 84 1.92 -11.98 5.12
C LEU A 84 0.72 -12.91 5.30
N ARG A 85 -0.27 -12.85 4.40
CA ARG A 85 -1.44 -13.74 4.42
C ARG A 85 -1.03 -15.20 4.21
N ALA A 86 -0.06 -15.49 3.34
CA ALA A 86 0.54 -16.82 3.19
C ALA A 86 1.16 -17.34 4.49
N ASN A 87 1.62 -16.47 5.37
CA ASN A 87 2.12 -16.77 6.72
C ASN A 87 1.04 -16.65 7.81
N ASN A 88 -0.23 -16.59 7.43
CA ASN A 88 -1.37 -16.47 8.35
C ASN A 88 -1.31 -15.21 9.26
N ILE A 89 -0.76 -14.12 8.74
CA ILE A 89 -0.72 -12.80 9.39
C ILE A 89 -1.77 -11.90 8.73
N PRO A 90 -2.84 -11.49 9.45
CA PRO A 90 -3.87 -10.65 8.89
C PRO A 90 -3.31 -9.32 8.42
N THR A 91 -3.60 -8.97 7.16
CA THR A 91 -3.04 -7.78 6.52
C THR A 91 -4.09 -7.09 5.68
N GLY A 92 -4.28 -5.80 5.91
CA GLY A 92 -5.17 -4.93 5.15
C GLY A 92 -4.41 -3.88 4.35
N PHE A 93 -5.20 -3.08 3.62
CA PHE A 93 -4.71 -1.98 2.80
C PHE A 93 -5.10 -0.66 3.44
N CYS A 94 -4.16 0.27 3.45
CA CYS A 94 -4.38 1.64 3.86
C CYS A 94 -3.94 2.58 2.75
N TYR A 95 -4.48 3.78 2.76
CA TYR A 95 -4.16 4.78 1.75
C TYR A 95 -3.98 6.14 2.40
N GLN A 96 -3.04 6.91 1.86
CA GLN A 96 -2.88 8.33 2.09
C GLN A 96 -3.23 9.07 0.82
N ARG A 97 -3.95 10.18 0.91
CA ARG A 97 -4.11 11.10 -0.21
C ARG A 97 -3.05 12.16 -0.10
N LEU A 98 -2.08 12.10 -1.00
CA LEU A 98 -0.88 12.95 -0.96
C LEU A 98 -0.80 13.83 -2.20
N SER A 99 -0.08 14.94 -2.10
CA SER A 99 0.35 15.73 -3.25
C SER A 99 1.29 14.89 -4.13
N CYS A 100 1.04 14.91 -5.43
CA CYS A 100 1.88 14.25 -6.42
C CYS A 100 2.79 15.26 -7.14
N SER A 101 3.20 16.32 -6.47
CA SER A 101 4.03 17.41 -7.04
C SER A 101 5.37 16.93 -7.62
N GLU A 102 5.89 15.79 -7.17
CA GLU A 102 7.06 15.14 -7.79
C GLU A 102 6.85 14.81 -9.27
N TYR A 103 5.58 14.57 -9.69
CA TYR A 103 5.24 14.15 -11.05
C TYR A 103 4.51 15.24 -11.82
N LYS A 104 3.64 16.00 -11.16
CA LYS A 104 2.84 17.05 -11.77
C LYS A 104 2.32 18.04 -10.73
N ASP A 105 2.40 19.34 -11.03
CA ASP A 105 1.93 20.40 -10.14
C ASP A 105 0.42 20.32 -9.86
N ASP A 106 0.02 20.70 -8.67
CA ASP A 106 -1.37 20.86 -8.21
C ASP A 106 -2.27 19.61 -8.35
N ILE A 107 -1.71 18.41 -8.35
CA ILE A 107 -2.49 17.17 -8.31
C ILE A 107 -2.28 16.41 -7.00
N TYR A 108 -3.33 15.71 -6.59
CA TYR A 108 -3.30 14.74 -5.49
C TYR A 108 -3.52 13.34 -6.05
N CYS A 109 -2.99 12.36 -5.34
CA CYS A 109 -3.19 10.95 -5.67
C CYS A 109 -3.20 10.10 -4.40
N LEU A 110 -3.70 8.89 -4.52
CA LEU A 110 -3.58 7.93 -3.44
C LEU A 110 -2.15 7.39 -3.38
N HIS A 111 -1.65 7.20 -2.16
CA HIS A 111 -0.47 6.43 -1.85
C HIS A 111 -0.90 5.17 -1.10
N GLY A 112 -0.44 3.99 -1.54
CA GLY A 112 -0.84 2.71 -0.98
C GLY A 112 0.19 2.17 0.02
N LEU A 113 -0.31 1.70 1.16
CA LEU A 113 0.46 1.07 2.24
C LEU A 113 -0.36 -0.05 2.90
N ASN A 114 0.18 -0.73 3.89
CA ASN A 114 -0.53 -1.82 4.55
C ASN A 114 -0.72 -1.55 6.04
N ALA A 115 -1.76 -2.17 6.63
CA ALA A 115 -1.86 -2.41 8.05
C ALA A 115 -1.71 -3.91 8.32
N ILE A 116 -0.85 -4.26 9.27
CA ILE A 116 -0.55 -5.63 9.68
C ILE A 116 -1.10 -5.83 11.09
N TYR A 117 -1.82 -6.91 11.34
CA TYR A 117 -2.25 -7.24 12.70
C TYR A 117 -1.18 -8.06 13.41
N LEU A 118 -0.48 -7.44 14.34
CA LEU A 118 0.51 -8.06 15.20
C LEU A 118 -0.13 -8.43 16.54
N LYS A 119 0.04 -9.66 17.01
CA LYS A 119 -0.62 -10.15 18.24
C LYS A 119 -0.34 -9.29 19.47
N GLU A 120 0.86 -8.73 19.55
CA GLU A 120 1.31 -7.92 20.68
C GLU A 120 0.81 -6.47 20.60
N TYR A 121 0.68 -5.91 19.39
CA TYR A 121 0.44 -4.47 19.18
C TYR A 121 -0.92 -4.14 18.54
N GLY A 122 -1.64 -5.14 17.98
CA GLY A 122 -2.83 -4.91 17.17
C GLY A 122 -2.48 -4.45 15.75
N TRP A 123 -3.32 -3.61 15.18
CA TRP A 123 -3.08 -3.04 13.84
C TRP A 123 -1.89 -2.08 13.86
N TYR A 124 -0.95 -2.29 12.96
CA TYR A 124 0.29 -1.55 12.81
C TYR A 124 0.51 -1.22 11.33
N LYS A 125 0.61 0.08 10.99
CA LYS A 125 0.83 0.50 9.60
C LYS A 125 2.29 0.36 9.20
N VAL A 126 2.51 -0.08 7.96
CA VAL A 126 3.83 -0.22 7.32
C VAL A 126 3.78 0.24 5.87
N ASP A 127 4.86 0.81 5.38
CA ASP A 127 4.97 1.31 4.03
C ASP A 127 6.18 0.69 3.32
N ALA A 128 5.89 -0.29 2.47
CA ALA A 128 6.92 -1.03 1.73
C ALA A 128 7.29 -0.38 0.37
N ARG A 129 6.96 0.90 0.17
CA ARG A 129 7.24 1.63 -1.08
C ARG A 129 8.70 1.51 -1.52
N GLY A 130 9.62 1.57 -0.60
CA GLY A 130 11.04 1.61 -0.86
C GLY A 130 11.68 2.90 -0.38
N ASN A 131 12.92 2.79 0.12
CA ASN A 131 13.66 3.93 0.63
C ASN A 131 14.50 4.58 -0.47
N LYS A 132 14.62 5.91 -0.43
CA LYS A 132 15.50 6.75 -1.24
C LYS A 132 15.90 8.00 -0.45
N GLU A 133 16.65 8.90 -1.02
CA GLU A 133 16.90 10.21 -0.40
C GLU A 133 15.55 10.89 -0.08
N GLY A 134 15.40 11.33 1.17
CA GLY A 134 14.15 11.92 1.68
C GLY A 134 13.04 10.94 2.05
N VAL A 135 13.17 9.64 1.77
CA VAL A 135 12.18 8.61 2.09
C VAL A 135 12.81 7.49 2.91
N ASN A 136 12.32 7.28 4.14
CA ASN A 136 12.92 6.32 5.08
C ASN A 136 11.85 5.59 5.91
N ALA A 137 11.11 4.68 5.28
CA ALA A 137 10.16 3.81 5.96
C ALA A 137 10.87 2.69 6.73
N GLN A 138 10.43 2.44 7.98
CA GLN A 138 11.06 1.46 8.87
C GLN A 138 10.00 0.60 9.58
N PHE A 139 10.38 -0.64 9.89
CA PHE A 139 9.59 -1.54 10.73
C PHE A 139 10.10 -1.49 12.17
N ASN A 140 9.41 -0.79 13.04
CA ASN A 140 9.81 -0.58 14.42
C ASN A 140 8.59 -0.51 15.38
N PRO A 141 7.74 -1.57 15.45
CA PRO A 141 6.55 -1.53 16.30
C PRO A 141 6.91 -1.30 17.77
N PRO A 142 6.11 -0.53 18.52
CA PRO A 142 4.80 0.01 18.10
C PRO A 142 4.86 1.36 17.35
N ILE A 143 6.06 1.89 17.07
CA ILE A 143 6.22 3.21 16.45
C ILE A 143 6.15 3.07 14.93
N GLU A 144 5.12 3.63 14.32
CA GLU A 144 4.96 3.68 12.87
C GLU A 144 5.95 4.68 12.24
N LYS A 145 6.68 4.24 11.22
CA LYS A 145 7.52 5.11 10.40
C LYS A 145 7.27 4.81 8.94
N LEU A 146 6.34 5.58 8.38
CA LEU A 146 5.91 5.49 6.99
C LEU A 146 6.89 6.21 6.06
N ALA A 147 6.67 6.12 4.75
CA ALA A 147 7.49 6.78 3.75
C ALA A 147 7.31 8.30 3.75
N PHE A 148 6.08 8.77 4.03
CA PHE A 148 5.72 10.18 4.01
C PHE A 148 5.04 10.59 5.30
N GLU A 149 5.35 11.80 5.76
CA GLU A 149 4.59 12.52 6.78
C GLU A 149 3.54 13.37 6.04
N LEU A 150 2.35 13.53 6.63
CA LEU A 150 1.27 14.30 6.02
C LEU A 150 1.58 15.80 6.07
N GLU A 151 1.42 16.46 4.93
CA GLU A 151 1.50 17.90 4.78
C GLU A 151 0.12 18.55 4.79
N GLU A 152 0.06 19.88 4.62
CA GLU A 152 -1.20 20.61 4.54
C GLU A 152 -2.06 20.09 3.38
N ASN A 153 -3.35 19.84 3.64
CA ASN A 153 -4.34 19.25 2.73
C ASN A 153 -4.11 17.78 2.35
N GLU A 154 -3.18 17.10 3.00
CA GLU A 154 -2.98 15.66 2.88
C GLU A 154 -3.64 14.93 4.05
N PHE A 155 -4.09 13.69 3.84
CA PHE A 155 -4.75 12.94 4.89
C PHE A 155 -4.69 11.42 4.68
N ASP A 156 -4.76 10.69 5.79
CA ASP A 156 -5.02 9.25 5.79
C ASP A 156 -6.50 8.97 5.47
N LEU A 157 -6.77 7.99 4.62
CA LEU A 157 -8.11 7.40 4.58
C LEU A 157 -8.34 6.66 5.90
N PRO A 158 -9.55 6.79 6.52
CA PRO A 158 -9.75 6.33 7.90
C PRO A 158 -9.85 4.81 8.04
N GLU A 159 -10.04 4.08 6.95
CA GLU A 159 -10.37 2.66 6.98
C GLU A 159 -9.16 1.78 6.69
N ILE A 160 -9.16 0.57 7.26
CA ILE A 160 -8.32 -0.55 6.85
C ILE A 160 -9.16 -1.43 5.93
N TYR A 161 -8.81 -1.47 4.66
CA TYR A 161 -9.55 -2.21 3.65
C TYR A 161 -9.09 -3.67 3.60
N GLU A 162 -10.05 -4.58 3.44
CA GLU A 162 -9.79 -6.03 3.32
C GLU A 162 -9.17 -6.37 1.94
N GLU A 163 -9.56 -5.62 0.92
CA GLU A 163 -9.08 -5.73 -0.46
C GLU A 163 -8.55 -4.38 -0.95
N PRO A 164 -7.69 -4.37 -1.98
CA PRO A 164 -7.28 -3.13 -2.62
C PRO A 164 -8.49 -2.36 -3.15
N LEU A 165 -8.45 -1.02 -3.09
CA LEU A 165 -9.50 -0.20 -3.65
C LEU A 165 -9.65 -0.47 -5.17
N GLU A 166 -10.89 -0.56 -5.63
CA GLU A 166 -11.19 -0.86 -7.03
C GLU A 166 -10.58 0.18 -7.99
N VAL A 167 -10.58 1.46 -7.64
CA VAL A 167 -9.95 2.52 -8.44
C VAL A 167 -8.44 2.29 -8.62
N VAL A 168 -7.78 1.73 -7.61
CA VAL A 168 -6.35 1.38 -7.66
C VAL A 168 -6.12 0.20 -8.60
N VAL A 169 -6.91 -0.86 -8.45
CA VAL A 169 -6.80 -2.07 -9.29
C VAL A 169 -7.07 -1.71 -10.75
N GLN A 170 -8.17 -1.00 -11.04
CA GLN A 170 -8.52 -0.57 -12.40
C GLN A 170 -7.42 0.30 -13.03
N THR A 171 -6.81 1.20 -12.26
CA THR A 171 -5.71 2.04 -12.74
C THR A 171 -4.49 1.20 -13.12
N LEU A 172 -4.05 0.28 -12.25
CA LEU A 172 -2.90 -0.61 -12.51
C LEU A 172 -3.16 -1.59 -13.67
N GLU A 173 -4.41 -2.02 -13.84
CA GLU A 173 -4.78 -2.90 -14.95
C GLU A 173 -4.92 -2.16 -16.29
N LYS A 174 -5.26 -0.89 -16.26
CA LYS A 174 -5.49 -0.06 -17.46
C LYS A 174 -4.20 0.52 -18.04
N TYR A 175 -3.37 1.12 -17.20
CA TYR A 175 -2.18 1.86 -17.62
C TYR A 175 -0.93 1.00 -17.48
N LYS A 176 -0.17 0.84 -18.56
CA LYS A 176 0.89 -0.18 -18.65
C LYS A 176 2.30 0.39 -18.61
N THR A 177 2.46 1.67 -18.86
CA THR A 177 3.76 2.35 -18.91
C THR A 177 3.90 3.37 -17.79
N TYR A 178 5.15 3.74 -17.49
CA TYR A 178 5.46 4.81 -16.54
C TYR A 178 4.75 6.12 -16.91
N GLU A 179 4.80 6.52 -18.19
CA GLU A 179 4.22 7.77 -18.66
C GLU A 179 2.69 7.77 -18.57
N GLU A 180 2.05 6.66 -18.88
CA GLU A 180 0.60 6.52 -18.69
C GLU A 180 0.23 6.63 -17.22
N MET A 181 0.97 5.99 -16.33
CA MET A 181 0.69 6.02 -14.88
C MET A 181 0.83 7.41 -14.28
N ILE A 182 1.89 8.15 -14.56
CA ILE A 182 2.10 9.49 -13.99
C ILE A 182 1.05 10.52 -14.44
N ASN A 183 0.38 10.26 -15.56
CA ASN A 183 -0.71 11.11 -16.06
C ASN A 183 -2.11 10.66 -15.56
N ASN A 184 -2.20 9.52 -14.86
CA ASN A 184 -3.48 8.91 -14.49
C ASN A 184 -3.43 8.22 -13.12
N PHE A 185 -2.76 8.78 -12.15
CA PHE A 185 -2.75 8.22 -10.79
C PHE A 185 -4.17 8.11 -10.21
N PRO A 186 -4.45 7.04 -9.45
CA PRO A 186 -5.74 6.92 -8.79
C PRO A 186 -5.89 8.00 -7.71
N ASP A 187 -7.08 8.58 -7.65
CA ASP A 187 -7.49 9.48 -6.58
C ASP A 187 -8.94 9.17 -6.19
N ILE A 188 -9.40 9.76 -5.10
CA ILE A 188 -10.79 9.73 -4.65
C ILE A 188 -11.39 11.12 -4.80
N GLU A 189 -12.64 11.21 -5.27
CA GLU A 189 -13.38 12.45 -5.16
C GLU A 189 -13.70 12.71 -3.69
N LEU A 190 -13.22 13.84 -3.17
CA LEU A 190 -13.67 14.33 -1.88
C LEU A 190 -15.16 14.63 -2.00
N ALA A 191 -16.01 13.94 -1.24
CA ALA A 191 -17.38 14.33 -1.09
C ALA A 191 -17.39 15.82 -0.68
N LYS A 192 -17.93 16.69 -1.55
CA LYS A 192 -18.13 18.09 -1.17
C LYS A 192 -19.04 18.06 0.05
N THR A 193 -18.49 18.35 1.21
CA THR A 193 -19.29 18.65 2.39
C THR A 193 -20.10 19.90 2.03
N ASP A 194 -21.37 19.67 1.66
CA ASP A 194 -22.34 20.76 1.53
C ASP A 194 -22.42 21.49 2.86
N ASN A 195 -21.69 22.59 2.97
CA ASN A 195 -21.89 23.59 4.02
C ASN A 195 -23.27 24.26 3.78
N LYS A 196 -24.33 23.53 3.98
CA LYS A 196 -25.70 24.02 4.11
C LYS A 196 -26.15 23.91 5.55
N ASN A 197 -25.51 24.63 6.45
CA ASN A 197 -26.05 24.87 7.79
C ASN A 197 -25.49 26.17 8.40
N GLU A 198 -25.58 27.28 7.67
CA GLU A 198 -25.51 28.61 8.28
C GLU A 198 -26.43 29.58 7.54
N GLU A 199 -27.73 29.33 7.61
CA GLU A 199 -28.73 30.39 7.34
C GLU A 199 -30.10 29.90 7.81
N THR A 200 -30.33 29.84 9.12
CA THR A 200 -31.67 30.01 9.70
C THR A 200 -31.57 30.24 11.20
N ASN A 201 -31.12 31.42 11.58
CA ASN A 201 -31.47 31.98 12.88
C ASN A 201 -31.28 33.49 12.84
N ASN A 202 -32.15 34.16 12.08
CA ASN A 202 -32.44 35.56 12.30
C ASN A 202 -33.82 35.84 11.69
N LEU A 203 -34.85 35.74 12.50
CA LEU A 203 -36.11 36.47 12.30
C LEU A 203 -36.78 36.67 13.66
N PRO A 204 -37.53 37.74 13.77
CA PRO A 204 -37.50 38.74 14.82
C PRO A 204 -38.29 38.42 16.08
#